data_a76a6551a421773a65506f445a9ca379
#
_entry.id   a76a6551a421773a65506f445a9ca379
#
_cell.length_a   1.000
_cell.length_b   1.000
_cell.length_c   1.000
_cell.angle_alpha   90.00
_cell.angle_beta   90.00
_cell.angle_gamma   90.00
#
_symmetry.space_group_name_H-M   'P 1'
#
loop_
_entity.id
_entity.type
_entity.pdbx_description
1 polymer ?
#
loop_
_entity_poly.entity_id
_entity_poly.type
_entity_poly.pdbx_seq_one_letter_code
_entity_poly.pdbx_strand_id
1 'polypeptide(L)'
;MRTFKINILIFLFFFSCNDTIQEKESTISIDEISIPSIEINRDHENVKLKNGVLYFKEKPFSGIVNTFYDDENIKSKSAYDQGKREGFFLGWYRNGAQWFNRSYTKGLKSGIHKGWHENGVQMFEYHFNNKGIYDGIVKDWFADGTLAKYFNFVEGKEAGSQKMWDLKGKIRANFYTVNTERHGLIGLKKCISVLHKQTE
;
A
#
# COMPACT_ATOMS: atom_id res chain seq x y z
N MET A 1 46.75 -69.19 -31.87
CA MET A 1 45.34 -69.07 -31.38
C MET A 1 45.15 -67.75 -30.67
N ARG A 2 44.56 -66.76 -31.31
CA ARG A 2 44.28 -65.43 -30.70
C ARG A 2 42.82 -65.40 -30.37
N THR A 3 42.54 -65.32 -29.07
CA THR A 3 41.18 -65.18 -28.54
C THR A 3 40.74 -63.68 -28.58
N PHE A 4 39.71 -63.44 -29.41
CA PHE A 4 39.08 -62.13 -29.50
C PHE A 4 38.08 -61.95 -28.32
N LYS A 5 38.33 -60.98 -27.45
CA LYS A 5 37.36 -60.59 -26.42
C LYS A 5 36.43 -59.53 -27.00
N ILE A 6 35.14 -59.87 -27.13
CA ILE A 6 34.11 -58.95 -27.50
C ILE A 6 33.66 -58.20 -26.24
N ASN A 7 33.94 -56.92 -26.19
CA ASN A 7 33.36 -56.02 -25.19
C ASN A 7 31.96 -55.55 -25.65
N ILE A 8 30.94 -56.03 -24.97
CA ILE A 8 29.59 -55.56 -25.19
C ILE A 8 29.39 -54.31 -24.31
N LEU A 9 29.32 -53.13 -24.96
CA LEU A 9 29.00 -51.86 -24.31
C LEU A 9 27.48 -51.75 -24.26
N ILE A 10 26.92 -51.91 -23.05
CA ILE A 10 25.46 -51.71 -22.83
C ILE A 10 25.25 -50.21 -22.67
N PHE A 11 24.65 -49.58 -23.69
CA PHE A 11 24.09 -48.21 -23.62
C PHE A 11 22.78 -48.24 -22.90
N LEU A 12 22.76 -47.80 -21.65
CA LEU A 12 21.53 -47.49 -20.92
C LEU A 12 21.00 -46.13 -21.38
N PHE A 13 19.97 -46.14 -22.21
CA PHE A 13 19.22 -44.95 -22.53
C PHE A 13 18.32 -44.56 -21.32
N PHE A 14 18.73 -43.54 -20.61
CA PHE A 14 17.84 -42.85 -19.68
C PHE A 14 16.88 -41.96 -20.49
N PHE A 15 15.65 -42.41 -20.67
CA PHE A 15 14.57 -41.54 -21.07
C PHE A 15 14.24 -40.59 -19.90
N SER A 16 14.81 -39.40 -19.96
CA SER A 16 14.34 -38.28 -19.11
C SER A 16 13.07 -37.72 -19.76
N CYS A 17 11.91 -38.03 -19.22
CA CYS A 17 10.69 -37.30 -19.50
C CYS A 17 10.83 -35.88 -18.94
N ASN A 18 11.21 -34.91 -19.76
CA ASN A 18 11.03 -33.51 -19.48
C ASN A 18 9.59 -33.13 -19.85
N ASP A 19 8.69 -33.25 -18.90
CA ASP A 19 7.41 -32.53 -18.96
C ASP A 19 7.72 -31.04 -18.73
N THR A 20 8.00 -30.33 -19.80
CA THR A 20 7.97 -28.87 -19.82
C THR A 20 6.52 -28.44 -19.68
N ILE A 21 6.12 -28.13 -18.43
CA ILE A 21 4.93 -27.35 -18.18
C ILE A 21 5.21 -25.97 -18.79
N GLN A 22 4.69 -25.75 -19.98
CA GLN A 22 4.57 -24.39 -20.54
C GLN A 22 3.53 -23.65 -19.69
N GLU A 23 4.01 -22.95 -18.69
CA GLU A 23 3.26 -21.90 -18.02
C GLU A 23 2.92 -20.87 -19.09
N LYS A 24 1.67 -20.92 -19.54
CA LYS A 24 1.11 -19.92 -20.46
C LYS A 24 1.00 -18.63 -19.67
N GLU A 25 2.08 -17.84 -19.70
CA GLU A 25 2.09 -16.47 -19.23
C GLU A 25 0.98 -15.74 -19.99
N SER A 26 -0.18 -15.61 -19.36
CA SER A 26 -1.22 -14.74 -19.84
C SER A 26 -0.69 -13.32 -19.67
N THR A 27 -0.05 -12.80 -20.70
CA THR A 27 0.19 -11.37 -20.85
C THR A 27 -1.18 -10.71 -20.88
N ILE A 28 -1.68 -10.37 -19.69
CA ILE A 28 -2.72 -9.36 -19.56
C ILE A 28 -2.05 -8.09 -20.06
N SER A 29 -2.37 -7.68 -21.27
CA SER A 29 -2.08 -6.34 -21.75
C SER A 29 -2.86 -5.39 -20.85
N ILE A 30 -2.23 -4.97 -19.74
CA ILE A 30 -2.63 -3.78 -19.04
C ILE A 30 -2.39 -2.69 -20.08
N ASP A 31 -3.45 -2.09 -20.62
CA ASP A 31 -3.35 -0.84 -21.36
C ASP A 31 -2.60 0.12 -20.43
N GLU A 32 -1.32 0.27 -20.68
CA GLU A 32 -0.42 1.11 -19.90
C GLU A 32 -0.91 2.54 -20.15
N ILE A 33 -1.69 3.08 -19.18
CA ILE A 33 -2.15 4.47 -19.25
C ILE A 33 -0.88 5.32 -19.28
N SER A 34 -0.49 5.75 -20.46
CA SER A 34 0.66 6.61 -20.66
C SER A 34 0.28 8.00 -20.16
N ILE A 35 0.65 8.33 -18.94
CA ILE A 35 0.48 9.68 -18.40
C ILE A 35 1.45 10.61 -19.12
N PRO A 36 0.96 11.71 -19.73
CA PRO A 36 1.83 12.67 -20.37
C PRO A 36 2.90 13.21 -19.40
N SER A 37 4.11 13.44 -19.87
CA SER A 37 5.22 14.01 -19.10
C SER A 37 5.10 15.51 -18.82
N ILE A 38 3.93 16.11 -19.05
CA ILE A 38 3.66 17.52 -18.77
C ILE A 38 3.62 17.70 -17.26
N GLU A 39 4.45 18.62 -16.76
CA GLU A 39 4.50 18.95 -15.33
C GLU A 39 3.96 20.35 -15.07
N ILE A 40 3.15 20.52 -14.04
CA ILE A 40 2.63 21.81 -13.60
C ILE A 40 2.82 21.97 -12.08
N ASN A 41 2.96 23.24 -11.64
CA ASN A 41 2.89 23.57 -10.23
C ASN A 41 1.43 23.58 -9.75
N ARG A 42 1.15 22.99 -8.60
CA ARG A 42 -0.18 22.96 -7.98
C ARG A 42 -0.73 24.37 -7.70
N ASP A 43 0.14 25.30 -7.37
CA ASP A 43 -0.20 26.68 -6.98
C ASP A 43 -0.29 27.63 -8.17
N HIS A 44 -0.15 27.11 -9.40
CA HIS A 44 -0.34 27.90 -10.62
C HIS A 44 -1.79 28.41 -10.70
N GLU A 45 -2.00 29.70 -11.01
CA GLU A 45 -3.32 30.37 -11.04
C GLU A 45 -4.39 29.66 -11.87
N ASN A 46 -3.99 29.00 -12.95
CA ASN A 46 -4.88 28.26 -13.84
C ASN A 46 -5.19 26.82 -13.36
N VAL A 47 -4.69 26.39 -12.18
CA VAL A 47 -4.97 25.09 -11.59
C VAL A 47 -6.17 25.23 -10.66
N LYS A 48 -7.23 24.48 -10.92
CA LYS A 48 -8.44 24.48 -10.11
C LYS A 48 -8.86 23.05 -9.77
N LEU A 49 -9.29 22.82 -8.54
CA LEU A 49 -9.88 21.55 -8.10
C LEU A 49 -11.39 21.77 -7.92
N LYS A 50 -12.21 21.08 -8.72
CA LYS A 50 -13.65 21.14 -8.65
C LYS A 50 -14.22 19.73 -8.57
N ASN A 51 -15.02 19.43 -7.52
CA ASN A 51 -15.66 18.11 -7.33
C ASN A 51 -14.69 16.92 -7.44
N GLY A 52 -13.46 17.07 -6.93
CA GLY A 52 -12.45 16.01 -6.97
C GLY A 52 -11.71 15.85 -8.31
N VAL A 53 -12.04 16.67 -9.31
CA VAL A 53 -11.38 16.70 -10.62
C VAL A 53 -10.44 17.91 -10.69
N LEU A 54 -9.19 17.67 -11.06
CA LEU A 54 -8.19 18.72 -11.27
C LEU A 54 -8.28 19.26 -12.70
N TYR A 55 -8.38 20.57 -12.81
CA TYR A 55 -8.39 21.30 -14.06
C TYR A 55 -7.13 22.15 -14.20
N PHE A 56 -6.63 22.24 -15.43
CA PHE A 56 -5.63 23.22 -15.83
C PHE A 56 -6.15 23.95 -17.06
N LYS A 57 -6.20 25.30 -17.00
CA LYS A 57 -6.78 26.14 -18.06
C LYS A 57 -8.18 25.66 -18.47
N GLU A 58 -9.03 25.44 -17.46
CA GLU A 58 -10.43 24.99 -17.57
C GLU A 58 -10.65 23.61 -18.24
N LYS A 59 -9.59 22.84 -18.49
CA LYS A 59 -9.67 21.47 -19.01
C LYS A 59 -9.23 20.47 -17.95
N PRO A 60 -9.86 19.27 -17.85
CA PRO A 60 -9.34 18.19 -17.00
C PRO A 60 -7.88 17.91 -17.34
N PHE A 61 -7.03 17.88 -16.33
CA PHE A 61 -5.58 17.78 -16.53
C PHE A 61 -5.12 16.32 -16.57
N SER A 62 -4.27 15.99 -17.55
CA SER A 62 -3.48 14.76 -17.58
C SER A 62 -2.00 15.13 -17.59
N GLY A 63 -1.23 14.56 -16.65
CA GLY A 63 0.18 14.87 -16.45
C GLY A 63 0.58 14.80 -14.98
N ILE A 64 1.63 15.49 -14.62
CA ILE A 64 2.22 15.46 -13.28
C ILE A 64 2.01 16.82 -12.61
N VAL A 65 1.55 16.78 -11.36
CA VAL A 65 1.37 17.96 -10.52
C VAL A 65 2.41 17.95 -9.42
N ASN A 66 3.22 18.99 -9.36
CA ASN A 66 4.21 19.21 -8.32
C ASN A 66 3.68 20.20 -7.29
N THR A 67 4.00 19.99 -6.02
CA THR A 67 3.91 21.01 -4.97
C THR A 67 5.28 21.21 -4.35
N PHE A 68 5.54 22.44 -3.91
CA PHE A 68 6.83 22.82 -3.35
C PHE A 68 6.64 23.36 -1.93
N TYR A 69 7.69 23.36 -1.16
CA TYR A 69 7.84 24.13 0.05
C TYR A 69 8.22 25.58 -0.30
N ASP A 70 8.20 26.47 0.69
CA ASP A 70 8.55 27.90 0.50
C ASP A 70 10.02 28.10 0.08
N ASP A 71 10.89 27.11 0.35
CA ASP A 71 12.29 27.06 -0.05
C ASP A 71 12.51 26.38 -1.43
N GLU A 72 11.45 26.24 -2.22
CA GLU A 72 11.42 25.65 -3.56
C GLU A 72 11.77 24.15 -3.61
N ASN A 73 12.04 23.50 -2.47
CA ASN A 73 12.20 22.06 -2.42
C ASN A 73 10.88 21.35 -2.72
N ILE A 74 10.96 20.23 -3.45
CA ILE A 74 9.77 19.46 -3.78
C ILE A 74 9.12 18.89 -2.52
N LYS A 75 7.81 19.13 -2.38
CA LYS A 75 6.99 18.59 -1.29
C LYS A 75 6.20 17.37 -1.73
N SER A 76 5.64 17.39 -2.94
CA SER A 76 4.96 16.23 -3.48
C SER A 76 4.90 16.22 -5.00
N LYS A 77 4.79 15.02 -5.59
CA LYS A 77 4.62 14.76 -7.01
C LYS A 77 3.48 13.77 -7.20
N SER A 78 2.50 14.11 -8.00
CA SER A 78 1.32 13.29 -8.21
C SER A 78 0.94 13.23 -9.68
N ALA A 79 0.67 12.02 -10.17
CA ALA A 79 0.22 11.81 -11.54
C ALA A 79 -1.31 11.91 -11.64
N TYR A 80 -1.79 12.45 -12.74
CA TYR A 80 -3.20 12.65 -13.05
C TYR A 80 -3.52 12.19 -14.47
N ASP A 81 -4.69 11.62 -14.65
CA ASP A 81 -5.32 11.37 -15.93
C ASP A 81 -6.76 11.90 -15.90
N GLN A 82 -7.13 12.71 -16.92
CA GLN A 82 -8.44 13.35 -17.04
C GLN A 82 -8.91 14.00 -15.72
N GLY A 83 -7.97 14.65 -15.02
CA GLY A 83 -8.21 15.35 -13.75
C GLY A 83 -8.33 14.47 -12.51
N LYS A 84 -8.24 13.17 -12.65
CA LYS A 84 -8.25 12.20 -11.54
C LYS A 84 -6.83 11.70 -11.27
N ARG A 85 -6.48 11.48 -9.98
CA ARG A 85 -5.19 10.85 -9.69
C ARG A 85 -5.12 9.47 -10.33
N GLU A 86 -3.99 9.21 -11.01
CA GLU A 86 -3.70 7.95 -11.68
C GLU A 86 -2.23 7.59 -11.46
N GLY A 87 -1.94 6.35 -11.07
CA GLY A 87 -0.58 5.94 -10.75
C GLY A 87 -0.10 6.49 -9.39
N PHE A 88 1.08 7.09 -9.37
CA PHE A 88 1.79 7.46 -8.14
C PHE A 88 1.35 8.80 -7.53
N PHE A 89 1.50 8.88 -6.20
CA PHE A 89 1.51 10.12 -5.44
C PHE A 89 2.60 10.02 -4.36
N LEU A 90 3.68 10.74 -4.56
CA LEU A 90 4.87 10.74 -3.72
C LEU A 90 4.94 12.02 -2.90
N GLY A 91 5.47 11.95 -1.70
CA GLY A 91 5.71 13.10 -0.85
C GLY A 91 7.05 13.01 -0.14
N TRP A 92 7.61 14.17 0.18
CA TRP A 92 8.89 14.33 0.86
C TRP A 92 8.78 15.34 1.99
N TYR A 93 9.58 15.15 3.01
CA TYR A 93 9.84 16.13 4.06
C TYR A 93 10.78 17.24 3.55
N ARG A 94 10.90 18.35 4.29
CA ARG A 94 11.83 19.45 3.94
C ARG A 94 13.29 19.02 3.83
N ASN A 95 13.70 18.03 4.62
CA ASN A 95 15.05 17.48 4.58
C ASN A 95 15.30 16.52 3.40
N GLY A 96 14.33 16.36 2.49
CA GLY A 96 14.40 15.47 1.34
C GLY A 96 14.10 14.00 1.62
N ALA A 97 13.91 13.61 2.89
CA ALA A 97 13.49 12.24 3.23
C ALA A 97 12.10 11.94 2.67
N GLN A 98 11.89 10.74 2.19
CA GLN A 98 10.58 10.32 1.69
C GLN A 98 9.56 10.31 2.83
N TRP A 99 8.42 10.98 2.59
CA TRP A 99 7.30 11.02 3.55
C TRP A 99 6.29 9.93 3.25
N PHE A 100 5.85 9.83 1.97
CA PHE A 100 4.91 8.78 1.57
C PHE A 100 5.06 8.37 0.11
N ASN A 101 4.62 7.14 -0.17
CA ASN A 101 4.37 6.60 -1.51
C ASN A 101 2.97 5.99 -1.51
N ARG A 102 2.12 6.47 -2.42
CA ARG A 102 0.73 6.06 -2.57
C ARG A 102 0.42 5.84 -4.04
N SER A 103 -0.46 4.91 -4.31
CA SER A 103 -0.96 4.64 -5.67
C SER A 103 -2.45 4.87 -5.77
N TYR A 104 -2.87 5.26 -6.97
CA TYR A 104 -4.25 5.60 -7.27
C TYR A 104 -4.65 5.04 -8.63
N THR A 105 -5.91 4.68 -8.78
CA THR A 105 -6.52 4.27 -10.05
C THR A 105 -7.85 4.99 -10.18
N LYS A 106 -8.01 5.79 -11.25
CA LYS A 106 -9.21 6.60 -11.53
C LYS A 106 -9.67 7.45 -10.35
N GLY A 107 -8.71 7.98 -9.59
CA GLY A 107 -8.95 8.82 -8.42
C GLY A 107 -9.18 8.06 -7.10
N LEU A 108 -9.32 6.74 -7.14
CA LEU A 108 -9.47 5.88 -5.95
C LEU A 108 -8.10 5.41 -5.46
N LYS A 109 -7.96 5.25 -4.16
CA LYS A 109 -6.76 4.62 -3.58
C LYS A 109 -6.65 3.19 -4.10
N SER A 110 -5.42 2.73 -4.43
CA SER A 110 -5.19 1.39 -4.95
C SER A 110 -3.83 0.85 -4.48
N GLY A 111 -3.68 -0.47 -4.43
CA GLY A 111 -2.42 -1.12 -4.09
C GLY A 111 -1.95 -0.82 -2.67
N ILE A 112 -0.65 -0.74 -2.47
CA ILE A 112 -0.04 -0.56 -1.15
C ILE A 112 0.40 0.89 -0.98
N HIS A 113 -0.13 1.56 0.05
CA HIS A 113 0.29 2.88 0.48
C HIS A 113 1.28 2.74 1.64
N LYS A 114 2.43 3.39 1.51
CA LYS A 114 3.46 3.42 2.55
C LYS A 114 3.77 4.86 2.94
N GLY A 115 4.16 5.04 4.18
CA GLY A 115 4.69 6.30 4.69
C GLY A 115 5.81 6.08 5.68
N TRP A 116 6.63 7.10 5.85
CA TRP A 116 7.81 7.08 6.73
C TRP A 116 7.79 8.31 7.62
N HIS A 117 8.30 8.17 8.81
CA HIS A 117 8.67 9.27 9.69
C HIS A 117 9.87 10.03 9.11
N GLU A 118 10.10 11.25 9.54
CA GLU A 118 11.19 12.08 9.05
C GLU A 118 12.59 11.48 9.30
N ASN A 119 12.71 10.58 10.27
CA ASN A 119 13.92 9.81 10.56
C ASN A 119 14.09 8.56 9.65
N GLY A 120 13.21 8.37 8.65
CA GLY A 120 13.24 7.26 7.70
C GLY A 120 12.60 5.95 8.19
N VAL A 121 12.18 5.87 9.45
CA VAL A 121 11.46 4.71 9.98
C VAL A 121 10.08 4.64 9.34
N GLN A 122 9.64 3.45 8.94
CA GLN A 122 8.31 3.25 8.37
C GLN A 122 7.22 3.68 9.37
N MET A 123 6.26 4.50 8.91
CA MET A 123 5.17 5.05 9.72
C MET A 123 3.88 4.27 9.50
N PHE A 124 3.57 3.92 8.26
CA PHE A 124 2.39 3.13 7.93
C PHE A 124 2.58 2.27 6.68
N GLU A 125 1.76 1.20 6.60
CA GLU A 125 1.53 0.38 5.41
C GLU A 125 0.05 0.00 5.36
N TYR A 126 -0.64 0.41 4.30
CA TYR A 126 -2.08 0.20 4.12
C TYR A 126 -2.34 -0.41 2.76
N HIS A 127 -3.10 -1.50 2.74
CA HIS A 127 -3.47 -2.21 1.52
C HIS A 127 -4.88 -1.80 1.10
N PHE A 128 -5.02 -1.45 -0.19
CA PHE A 128 -6.29 -1.06 -0.79
C PHE A 128 -6.58 -1.93 -2.01
N ASN A 129 -7.86 -2.28 -2.19
CA ASN A 129 -8.33 -2.89 -3.43
C ASN A 129 -8.67 -1.81 -4.48
N ASN A 130 -9.11 -2.26 -5.66
CA ASN A 130 -9.48 -1.40 -6.79
C ASN A 130 -10.77 -0.57 -6.57
N LYS A 131 -11.51 -0.80 -5.48
CA LYS A 131 -12.66 0.02 -5.03
C LYS A 131 -12.22 1.15 -4.09
N GLY A 132 -10.93 1.26 -3.75
CA GLY A 132 -10.39 2.29 -2.85
C GLY A 132 -10.62 2.04 -1.37
N ILE A 133 -11.00 0.83 -0.99
CA ILE A 133 -11.26 0.42 0.40
C ILE A 133 -10.16 -0.50 0.91
N TYR A 134 -9.97 -0.55 2.23
CA TYR A 134 -8.99 -1.43 2.84
C TYR A 134 -9.26 -2.90 2.49
N ASP A 135 -8.23 -3.60 2.01
CA ASP A 135 -8.28 -5.02 1.70
C ASP A 135 -6.89 -5.63 1.89
N GLY A 136 -6.73 -6.42 2.94
CA GLY A 136 -5.44 -6.89 3.42
C GLY A 136 -5.01 -6.21 4.72
N ILE A 137 -3.72 -5.93 4.83
CA ILE A 137 -3.07 -5.50 6.07
C ILE A 137 -3.05 -3.97 6.18
N VAL A 138 -3.29 -3.48 7.42
CA VAL A 138 -3.13 -2.09 7.83
C VAL A 138 -2.21 -2.06 9.04
N LYS A 139 -1.02 -1.48 8.87
CA LYS A 139 -0.01 -1.36 9.92
C LYS A 139 0.36 0.10 10.16
N ASP A 140 0.58 0.43 11.42
CA ASP A 140 1.20 1.67 11.85
C ASP A 140 2.40 1.38 12.76
N TRP A 141 3.44 2.19 12.67
CA TRP A 141 4.62 2.12 13.53
C TRP A 141 4.88 3.46 14.20
N PHE A 142 5.40 3.41 15.39
CA PHE A 142 5.94 4.58 16.06
C PHE A 142 7.28 5.00 15.43
N ALA A 143 7.74 6.21 15.75
CA ALA A 143 8.97 6.76 15.19
C ALA A 143 10.26 6.04 15.65
N ASP A 144 10.19 5.21 16.68
CA ASP A 144 11.25 4.31 17.13
C ASP A 144 11.26 2.95 16.40
N GLY A 145 10.30 2.72 15.49
CA GLY A 145 10.16 1.48 14.72
C GLY A 145 9.32 0.41 15.41
N THR A 146 8.84 0.63 16.63
CA THR A 146 7.95 -0.32 17.29
C THR A 146 6.56 -0.32 16.64
N LEU A 147 5.98 -1.52 16.51
CA LEU A 147 4.67 -1.67 15.89
C LEU A 147 3.58 -1.09 16.81
N ALA A 148 2.77 -0.17 16.29
CA ALA A 148 1.67 0.48 16.98
C ALA A 148 0.33 -0.19 16.72
N LYS A 149 0.12 -0.64 15.46
CA LYS A 149 -1.13 -1.26 15.01
C LYS A 149 -0.88 -2.33 13.97
N TYR A 150 -1.64 -3.42 14.06
CA TYR A 150 -1.71 -4.47 13.06
C TYR A 150 -3.17 -4.90 12.91
N PHE A 151 -3.79 -4.51 11.83
CA PHE A 151 -5.18 -4.81 11.53
C PHE A 151 -5.29 -5.51 10.18
N ASN A 152 -6.28 -6.41 10.07
CA ASN A 152 -6.62 -7.09 8.83
C ASN A 152 -8.01 -6.68 8.38
N PHE A 153 -8.15 -6.47 7.08
CA PHE A 153 -9.39 -6.08 6.43
C PHE A 153 -9.70 -6.98 5.24
N VAL A 154 -10.97 -7.25 5.02
CA VAL A 154 -11.50 -7.86 3.81
C VAL A 154 -12.64 -6.99 3.33
N GLU A 155 -12.54 -6.47 2.11
CA GLU A 155 -13.53 -5.57 1.52
C GLU A 155 -14.00 -4.44 2.47
N GLY A 156 -13.07 -3.77 3.13
CA GLY A 156 -13.31 -2.63 4.01
C GLY A 156 -13.78 -2.99 5.43
N LYS A 157 -14.00 -4.26 5.74
CA LYS A 157 -14.42 -4.73 7.07
C LYS A 157 -13.28 -5.39 7.79
N GLU A 158 -13.18 -5.16 9.10
CA GLU A 158 -12.22 -5.90 9.94
C GLU A 158 -12.47 -7.40 9.83
N ALA A 159 -11.40 -8.18 9.64
CA ALA A 159 -11.46 -9.64 9.56
C ALA A 159 -10.20 -10.25 10.20
N GLY A 160 -10.38 -11.29 10.99
CA GLY A 160 -9.25 -11.97 11.62
C GLY A 160 -8.61 -11.17 12.77
N SER A 161 -7.31 -11.31 12.94
CA SER A 161 -6.57 -10.75 14.10
C SER A 161 -6.38 -9.24 13.99
N GLN A 162 -6.65 -8.54 15.10
CA GLN A 162 -6.52 -7.10 15.26
C GLN A 162 -5.71 -6.80 16.52
N LYS A 163 -4.62 -6.05 16.41
CA LYS A 163 -3.72 -5.78 17.54
C LYS A 163 -3.29 -4.32 17.57
N MET A 164 -3.19 -3.76 18.77
CA MET A 164 -2.61 -2.45 19.01
C MET A 164 -1.69 -2.49 20.22
N TRP A 165 -0.66 -1.67 20.16
CA TRP A 165 0.33 -1.51 21.24
C TRP A 165 0.51 -0.04 21.59
N ASP A 166 1.01 0.25 22.78
CA ASP A 166 1.52 1.58 23.12
C ASP A 166 3.04 1.65 22.88
N LEU A 167 3.62 2.84 23.07
CA LEU A 167 5.06 3.10 22.91
C LEU A 167 5.97 2.22 23.79
N LYS A 168 5.43 1.60 24.85
CA LYS A 168 6.17 0.67 25.73
C LYS A 168 6.01 -0.78 25.29
N GLY A 169 5.39 -1.04 24.12
CA GLY A 169 5.10 -2.36 23.60
C GLY A 169 3.97 -3.09 24.35
N LYS A 170 3.27 -2.42 25.27
CA LYS A 170 2.15 -3.02 25.99
C LYS A 170 0.93 -3.12 25.07
N ILE A 171 0.29 -4.28 25.06
CA ILE A 171 -0.94 -4.53 24.31
C ILE A 171 -2.06 -3.63 24.80
N ARG A 172 -2.66 -2.86 23.90
CA ARG A 172 -3.81 -1.98 24.12
C ARG A 172 -5.10 -2.57 23.59
N ALA A 173 -5.00 -3.34 22.50
CA ALA A 173 -6.09 -4.15 21.97
C ALA A 173 -5.51 -5.45 21.37
N ASN A 174 -6.22 -6.55 21.55
CA ASN A 174 -5.91 -7.84 20.95
C ASN A 174 -7.22 -8.61 20.82
N PHE A 175 -7.83 -8.51 19.65
CA PHE A 175 -9.10 -9.16 19.39
C PHE A 175 -9.12 -9.81 18.01
N TYR A 176 -10.07 -10.69 17.80
CA TYR A 176 -10.31 -11.37 16.55
C TYR A 176 -11.71 -11.01 16.04
N THR A 177 -11.84 -10.64 14.79
CA THR A 177 -13.13 -10.28 14.18
C THR A 177 -13.61 -11.41 13.26
N VAL A 178 -14.81 -11.93 13.54
CA VAL A 178 -15.52 -12.92 12.71
C VAL A 178 -16.94 -12.42 12.52
N ASN A 179 -17.43 -12.43 11.28
CA ASN A 179 -18.80 -11.99 10.95
C ASN A 179 -19.16 -10.62 11.55
N THR A 180 -18.20 -9.69 11.53
CA THR A 180 -18.31 -8.33 12.12
C THR A 180 -18.35 -8.27 13.66
N GLU A 181 -18.32 -9.39 14.36
CA GLU A 181 -18.24 -9.45 15.80
C GLU A 181 -16.78 -9.53 16.29
N ARG A 182 -16.46 -8.77 17.34
CA ARG A 182 -15.12 -8.69 17.93
C ARG A 182 -15.04 -9.54 19.19
N HIS A 183 -14.06 -10.44 19.24
CA HIS A 183 -13.82 -11.34 20.38
C HIS A 183 -12.42 -11.10 20.96
N GLY A 184 -12.31 -10.83 22.25
CA GLY A 184 -11.06 -10.59 22.96
C GLY A 184 -10.94 -9.20 23.58
N LEU A 185 -9.70 -8.72 23.80
CA LEU A 185 -9.41 -7.40 24.37
C LEU A 185 -9.61 -6.30 23.30
N ILE A 186 -10.79 -5.67 23.29
CA ILE A 186 -11.18 -4.69 22.28
C ILE A 186 -10.54 -3.32 22.52
N GLY A 187 -10.02 -3.08 23.71
CA GLY A 187 -9.37 -1.84 24.16
C GLY A 187 -9.66 -1.61 25.63
N LEU A 188 -8.85 -0.77 26.26
CA LEU A 188 -9.14 -0.34 27.62
C LEU A 188 -10.32 0.63 27.56
N LYS A 189 -11.51 0.20 27.98
CA LYS A 189 -12.54 1.15 28.37
C LYS A 189 -11.94 1.97 29.52
N LYS A 190 -11.90 3.29 29.41
CA LYS A 190 -11.73 4.14 30.59
C LYS A 190 -12.89 3.75 31.51
N CYS A 191 -12.57 3.14 32.64
CA CYS A 191 -13.56 2.98 33.70
C CYS A 191 -13.96 4.41 34.13
N ILE A 192 -15.07 4.89 33.62
CA ILE A 192 -15.76 6.03 34.23
C ILE A 192 -16.34 5.44 35.50
N SER A 193 -15.69 5.69 36.65
CA SER A 193 -16.29 5.41 37.94
C SER A 193 -17.60 6.18 37.99
N VAL A 194 -18.71 5.47 37.86
CA VAL A 194 -20.03 6.00 38.17
C VAL A 194 -20.03 6.18 39.68
N LEU A 195 -19.69 7.38 40.14
CA LEU A 195 -19.98 7.78 41.49
C LEU A 195 -21.51 7.73 41.64
N HIS A 196 -22.00 6.67 42.27
CA HIS A 196 -23.34 6.65 42.81
C HIS A 196 -23.41 7.79 43.82
N LYS A 197 -24.04 8.92 43.45
CA LYS A 197 -24.58 9.83 44.42
C LYS A 197 -25.68 9.07 45.16
N GLN A 198 -25.35 8.62 46.37
CA GLN A 198 -26.37 8.31 47.37
C GLN A 198 -26.94 9.68 47.77
N THR A 199 -28.18 9.96 47.35
CA THR A 199 -28.99 11.02 47.88
C THR A 199 -29.60 10.48 49.17
N GLU A 200 -29.17 11.01 50.30
CA GLU A 200 -29.95 11.01 51.54
C GLU A 200 -31.20 11.90 51.39
#